data_2d7eeea313b50a91d38457f20a0361b1
#
_entry.id   2d7eeea313b50a91d38457f20a0361b1
#
_cell.length_a   1.000
_cell.length_b   1.000
_cell.length_c   1.000
_cell.angle_alpha   90.00
_cell.angle_beta   90.00
_cell.angle_gamma   90.00
#
_symmetry.space_group_name_H-M   'P 1'
#
loop_
_entity.id
_entity.type
_entity.pdbx_description
1 polymer ?
#
loop_
_entity_poly.entity_id
_entity_poly.type
_entity_poly.pdbx_seq_one_letter_code
_entity_poly.pdbx_strand_id
1 'polypeptide(L)'
;LLAGHAEIMISGINLRQYGRDNADFGDFWSLLRRLDAALAPEFAGRGRFRISSLEPSQLDDEGVETLMACRMLCPQLHISLQHASQPVLRRMGRGHYTAEMLQRAVGRLHAHWPVMGLGADIIAGFPGEREEDVACLLDFVRETPFSYAHVFPYSRRPGTAADRFDGHLPQQVKQERAARVRAAVEERRQAFWQAQLALPRMLLA
;
A
#
# COMPACT_ATOMS: atom_id res chain seq x y z
N LEU A 1 4.07 -10.68 -22.85
CA LEU A 1 5.20 -9.90 -23.34
C LEU A 1 5.48 -10.19 -24.82
N LEU A 2 5.62 -11.45 -25.22
CA LEU A 2 5.82 -11.81 -26.65
C LEU A 2 4.68 -11.33 -27.57
N ALA A 3 3.45 -11.22 -27.07
CA ALA A 3 2.30 -10.68 -27.80
C ALA A 3 2.26 -9.13 -27.84
N GLY A 4 3.33 -8.44 -27.42
CA GLY A 4 3.42 -6.97 -27.48
C GLY A 4 2.88 -6.25 -26.23
N HIS A 5 2.42 -6.95 -25.20
CA HIS A 5 2.04 -6.31 -23.95
C HIS A 5 3.27 -5.80 -23.21
N ALA A 6 3.25 -4.55 -22.75
CA ALA A 6 4.37 -3.92 -22.04
C ALA A 6 4.25 -4.05 -20.50
N GLU A 7 3.09 -4.44 -19.97
CA GLU A 7 2.87 -4.56 -18.52
C GLU A 7 2.10 -5.83 -18.18
N ILE A 8 2.52 -6.49 -17.10
CA ILE A 8 1.83 -7.64 -16.51
C ILE A 8 1.41 -7.24 -15.09
N MET A 9 0.11 -7.23 -14.83
CA MET A 9 -0.44 -7.05 -13.50
C MET A 9 -0.43 -8.38 -12.75
N ILE A 10 0.31 -8.44 -11.64
CA ILE A 10 0.29 -9.56 -10.70
C ILE A 10 -0.76 -9.25 -9.64
N SER A 11 -1.84 -10.01 -9.64
CA SER A 11 -3.00 -9.74 -8.79
C SER A 11 -3.47 -10.99 -8.07
N GLY A 12 -4.11 -10.81 -6.92
CA GLY A 12 -4.75 -11.84 -6.13
C GLY A 12 -5.57 -11.23 -4.99
N ILE A 13 -6.55 -11.97 -4.47
CA ILE A 13 -7.37 -11.51 -3.33
C ILE A 13 -6.50 -11.24 -2.10
N ASN A 14 -5.47 -12.08 -1.88
CA ASN A 14 -4.52 -11.93 -0.79
C ASN A 14 -3.19 -12.58 -1.20
N LEU A 15 -2.26 -11.78 -1.66
CA LEU A 15 -0.95 -12.25 -2.13
C LEU A 15 -0.14 -12.95 -1.03
N ARG A 16 -0.37 -12.60 0.24
CA ARG A 16 0.26 -13.26 1.41
C ARG A 16 -0.14 -14.73 1.55
N GLN A 17 -1.24 -15.16 0.93
CA GLN A 17 -1.70 -16.55 0.99
C GLN A 17 -1.14 -17.40 -0.15
N TYR A 18 -0.43 -16.82 -1.12
CA TYR A 18 0.14 -17.57 -2.22
C TYR A 18 1.08 -18.68 -1.70
N GLY A 19 0.93 -19.87 -2.27
CA GLY A 19 1.77 -21.02 -1.97
C GLY A 19 1.46 -21.75 -0.66
N ARG A 20 0.55 -21.26 0.18
CA ARG A 20 0.21 -21.93 1.44
C ARG A 20 -0.41 -23.31 1.28
N ASP A 21 -1.08 -23.52 0.16
CA ASP A 21 -1.74 -24.80 -0.15
C ASP A 21 -0.77 -25.84 -0.75
N ASN A 22 0.40 -25.38 -1.22
CA ASN A 22 1.41 -26.23 -1.81
C ASN A 22 2.81 -25.66 -1.59
N ALA A 23 3.59 -26.33 -0.74
CA ALA A 23 4.95 -25.91 -0.37
C ALA A 23 5.93 -25.83 -1.57
N ASP A 24 5.70 -26.60 -2.63
CA ASP A 24 6.56 -26.60 -3.82
C ASP A 24 6.53 -25.25 -4.56
N PHE A 25 5.46 -24.46 -4.37
CA PHE A 25 5.35 -23.13 -4.99
C PHE A 25 6.13 -22.04 -4.25
N GLY A 26 6.49 -22.27 -2.98
CA GLY A 26 7.05 -21.25 -2.10
C GLY A 26 6.01 -20.14 -1.81
N ASP A 27 6.48 -19.00 -1.39
CA ASP A 27 5.66 -17.83 -1.11
C ASP A 27 5.60 -16.85 -2.29
N PHE A 28 4.88 -15.74 -2.10
CA PHE A 28 4.75 -14.70 -3.13
C PHE A 28 6.09 -14.07 -3.53
N TRP A 29 7.02 -13.91 -2.60
CA TRP A 29 8.34 -13.35 -2.90
C TRP A 29 9.19 -14.33 -3.74
N SER A 30 9.10 -15.61 -3.46
CA SER A 30 9.71 -16.68 -4.25
C SER A 30 9.15 -16.70 -5.68
N LEU A 31 7.83 -16.51 -5.85
CA LEU A 31 7.22 -16.37 -7.17
C LEU A 31 7.79 -15.17 -7.92
N LEU A 32 7.85 -14.00 -7.26
CA LEU A 32 8.34 -12.77 -7.90
C LEU A 32 9.79 -12.91 -8.35
N ARG A 33 10.66 -13.49 -7.51
CA ARG A 33 12.06 -13.79 -7.84
C ARG A 33 12.18 -14.72 -9.06
N ARG A 34 11.36 -15.79 -9.11
CA ARG A 34 11.35 -16.72 -10.24
C ARG A 34 10.88 -16.07 -11.53
N LEU A 35 9.84 -15.24 -11.46
CA LEU A 35 9.35 -14.49 -12.62
C LEU A 35 10.40 -13.51 -13.15
N ASP A 36 11.06 -12.76 -12.26
CA ASP A 36 12.13 -11.84 -12.65
C ASP A 36 13.31 -12.60 -13.26
N ALA A 37 13.76 -13.69 -12.65
CA ALA A 37 14.87 -14.49 -13.16
C ALA A 37 14.60 -15.07 -14.55
N ALA A 38 13.36 -15.49 -14.80
CA ALA A 38 12.96 -16.08 -16.06
C ALA A 38 12.75 -15.04 -17.19
N LEU A 39 12.22 -13.87 -16.84
CA LEU A 39 11.76 -12.91 -17.87
C LEU A 39 12.66 -11.69 -18.03
N ALA A 40 13.36 -11.26 -17.01
CA ALA A 40 14.19 -10.06 -17.10
C ALA A 40 15.35 -10.14 -18.08
N PRO A 41 16.00 -11.32 -18.34
CA PRO A 41 17.05 -11.39 -19.36
C PRO A 41 16.60 -10.93 -20.74
N GLU A 42 15.33 -11.14 -21.07
CA GLU A 42 14.80 -10.77 -22.39
C GLU A 42 13.97 -9.47 -22.36
N PHE A 43 13.23 -9.23 -21.26
CA PHE A 43 12.20 -8.19 -21.24
C PHE A 43 12.49 -7.00 -20.33
N ALA A 44 13.55 -7.00 -19.52
CA ALA A 44 13.89 -5.84 -18.69
C ALA A 44 14.08 -4.59 -19.56
N GLY A 45 13.43 -3.48 -19.18
CA GLY A 45 13.42 -2.23 -19.96
C GLY A 45 12.42 -2.21 -21.14
N ARG A 46 11.80 -3.35 -21.48
CA ARG A 46 10.76 -3.46 -22.53
C ARG A 46 9.39 -3.84 -21.97
N GLY A 47 9.37 -4.51 -20.84
CA GLY A 47 8.17 -4.90 -20.11
C GLY A 47 8.38 -4.73 -18.61
N ARG A 48 7.27 -4.69 -17.88
CA ARG A 48 7.31 -4.52 -16.43
C ARG A 48 6.22 -5.31 -15.70
N PHE A 49 6.47 -5.60 -14.45
CA PHE A 49 5.46 -6.09 -13.51
C PHE A 49 4.86 -4.94 -12.72
N ARG A 50 3.57 -5.01 -12.50
CA ARG A 50 2.86 -4.21 -11.50
C ARG A 50 2.22 -5.16 -10.50
N ILE A 51 2.40 -4.89 -9.22
CA ILE A 51 1.75 -5.65 -8.14
C ILE A 51 0.46 -4.92 -7.78
N SER A 52 -0.63 -5.66 -7.54
CA SER A 52 -1.91 -5.11 -7.12
C SER A 52 -1.81 -4.53 -5.69
N SER A 53 -2.46 -5.10 -4.70
CA SER A 53 -2.38 -4.59 -3.33
C SER A 53 -1.52 -5.50 -2.47
N LEU A 54 -0.59 -4.91 -1.71
CA LEU A 54 0.18 -5.57 -0.67
C LEU A 54 -0.40 -5.28 0.71
N GLU A 55 -0.38 -6.27 1.58
CA GLU A 55 -0.61 -6.04 2.99
C GLU A 55 0.65 -5.44 3.63
N PRO A 56 0.54 -4.44 4.53
CA PRO A 56 1.71 -3.80 5.14
C PRO A 56 2.72 -4.77 5.77
N SER A 57 2.23 -5.89 6.35
CA SER A 57 3.10 -6.92 6.94
C SER A 57 3.98 -7.69 5.94
N GLN A 58 3.70 -7.57 4.64
CA GLN A 58 4.55 -8.15 3.59
C GLN A 58 5.76 -7.27 3.26
N LEU A 59 5.78 -6.02 3.74
CA LEU A 59 6.90 -5.10 3.59
C LEU A 59 7.92 -5.27 4.75
N ASP A 60 8.23 -6.50 5.08
CA ASP A 60 9.36 -6.87 5.94
C ASP A 60 10.69 -6.79 5.18
N ASP A 61 11.79 -7.18 5.81
CA ASP A 61 13.12 -7.09 5.19
C ASP A 61 13.20 -7.92 3.90
N GLU A 62 12.68 -9.15 3.89
CA GLU A 62 12.67 -10.01 2.71
C GLU A 62 11.84 -9.39 1.58
N GLY A 63 10.66 -8.87 1.90
CA GLY A 63 9.78 -8.24 0.94
C GLY A 63 10.42 -7.01 0.30
N VAL A 64 10.98 -6.13 1.11
CA VAL A 64 11.66 -4.91 0.64
C VAL A 64 12.87 -5.25 -0.23
N GLU A 65 13.70 -6.22 0.17
CA GLU A 65 14.86 -6.65 -0.61
C GLU A 65 14.45 -7.28 -1.95
N THR A 66 13.41 -8.10 -1.93
CA THR A 66 12.87 -8.72 -3.16
C THR A 66 12.34 -7.68 -4.13
N LEU A 67 11.61 -6.68 -3.63
CA LEU A 67 11.07 -5.59 -4.45
C LEU A 67 12.22 -4.78 -5.09
N MET A 68 13.24 -4.40 -4.30
CA MET A 68 14.40 -3.65 -4.80
C MET A 68 15.25 -4.44 -5.80
N ALA A 69 15.36 -5.76 -5.65
CA ALA A 69 16.14 -6.62 -6.53
C ALA A 69 15.42 -6.93 -7.86
N CYS A 70 14.09 -6.79 -7.92
CA CYS A 70 13.29 -7.14 -9.10
C CYS A 70 13.50 -6.10 -10.22
N ARG A 71 14.16 -6.51 -11.31
CA ARG A 71 14.53 -5.64 -12.46
C ARG A 71 13.33 -5.24 -13.32
N MET A 72 12.28 -6.04 -13.26
CA MET A 72 11.07 -5.81 -14.05
C MET A 72 9.97 -5.10 -13.27
N LEU A 73 10.16 -4.82 -11.98
CA LEU A 73 9.10 -4.21 -11.19
C LEU A 73 8.93 -2.73 -11.55
N CYS A 74 7.69 -2.35 -11.80
CA CYS A 74 7.31 -0.93 -11.85
C CYS A 74 7.52 -0.29 -10.47
N PRO A 75 8.18 0.88 -10.35
CA PRO A 75 8.35 1.58 -9.07
C PRO A 75 7.02 2.18 -8.60
N GLN A 76 6.04 1.32 -8.37
CA GLN A 76 4.71 1.66 -7.88
C GLN A 76 4.22 0.53 -6.98
N LEU A 77 3.72 0.89 -5.81
CA LEU A 77 3.08 -0.03 -4.88
C LEU A 77 1.73 0.52 -4.44
N HIS A 78 0.81 -0.38 -4.14
CA HIS A 78 -0.44 -0.07 -3.45
C HIS A 78 -0.53 -0.91 -2.19
N ILE A 79 -0.82 -0.28 -1.05
CA ILE A 79 -0.85 -0.94 0.26
C ILE A 79 -2.24 -0.84 0.90
N SER A 80 -2.70 -1.96 1.45
CA SER A 80 -3.93 -2.01 2.24
C SER A 80 -3.68 -1.50 3.67
N LEU A 81 -3.30 -0.23 3.80
CA LEU A 81 -2.88 0.41 5.06
C LEU A 81 -3.99 0.37 6.11
N GLN A 82 -5.20 0.69 5.73
CA GLN A 82 -6.42 0.83 6.53
C GLN A 82 -6.35 1.95 7.59
N HIS A 83 -5.34 2.01 8.44
CA HIS A 83 -5.12 3.06 9.44
C HIS A 83 -3.64 3.10 9.89
N ALA A 84 -3.22 4.17 10.60
CA ALA A 84 -1.87 4.27 11.17
C ALA A 84 -1.87 4.13 12.71
N SER A 85 -2.97 4.42 13.39
CA SER A 85 -3.08 4.26 14.85
C SER A 85 -3.13 2.78 15.24
N GLN A 86 -2.22 2.35 16.10
CA GLN A 86 -2.13 0.95 16.55
C GLN A 86 -3.38 0.48 17.32
N PRO A 87 -4.01 1.26 18.21
CA PRO A 87 -5.29 0.92 18.82
C PRO A 87 -6.38 0.60 17.78
N VAL A 88 -6.51 1.43 16.75
CA VAL A 88 -7.50 1.22 15.68
C VAL A 88 -7.16 -0.01 14.85
N LEU A 89 -5.90 -0.21 14.47
CA LEU A 89 -5.44 -1.39 13.73
C LEU A 89 -5.74 -2.69 14.50
N ARG A 90 -5.49 -2.71 15.81
CA ARG A 90 -5.85 -3.88 16.66
C ARG A 90 -7.34 -4.18 16.64
N ARG A 91 -8.18 -3.15 16.73
CA ARG A 91 -9.64 -3.30 16.62
C ARG A 91 -10.09 -3.77 15.24
N MET A 92 -9.35 -3.40 14.17
CA MET A 92 -9.57 -3.92 12.81
C MET A 92 -9.07 -5.35 12.60
N GLY A 93 -8.44 -5.99 13.62
CA GLY A 93 -7.79 -7.29 13.48
C GLY A 93 -6.47 -7.24 12.70
N ARG A 94 -5.85 -6.05 12.59
CA ARG A 94 -4.62 -5.78 11.83
C ARG A 94 -3.44 -5.37 12.72
N GLY A 95 -3.43 -5.80 13.98
CA GLY A 95 -2.38 -5.44 14.94
C GLY A 95 -1.01 -6.08 14.70
N HIS A 96 -0.83 -6.79 13.60
CA HIS A 96 0.41 -7.51 13.25
C HIS A 96 1.42 -6.67 12.45
N TYR A 97 1.13 -5.41 12.18
CA TYR A 97 2.07 -4.41 11.65
C TYR A 97 1.89 -3.07 12.38
N THR A 98 2.86 -2.19 12.26
CA THR A 98 2.82 -0.83 12.84
C THR A 98 3.15 0.23 11.79
N ALA A 99 2.77 1.48 12.08
CA ALA A 99 3.08 2.62 11.23
C ALA A 99 4.60 2.80 11.06
N GLU A 100 5.36 2.64 12.14
CA GLU A 100 6.83 2.78 12.13
C GLU A 100 7.51 1.71 11.28
N MET A 101 7.01 0.46 11.32
CA MET A 101 7.51 -0.61 10.46
C MET A 101 7.31 -0.24 8.99
N LEU A 102 6.13 0.26 8.65
CA LEU A 102 5.81 0.65 7.28
C LEU A 102 6.62 1.88 6.84
N GLN A 103 6.81 2.89 7.71
CA GLN A 103 7.64 4.06 7.39
C GLN A 103 9.08 3.65 7.09
N ARG A 104 9.65 2.73 7.86
CA ARG A 104 11.01 2.21 7.58
C ARG A 104 11.08 1.50 6.23
N ALA A 105 10.12 0.63 5.93
CA ALA A 105 10.05 -0.07 4.66
C ALA A 105 9.93 0.91 3.47
N VAL A 106 9.00 1.87 3.57
CA VAL A 106 8.79 2.91 2.56
C VAL A 106 10.03 3.79 2.41
N GLY A 107 10.71 4.14 3.51
CA GLY A 107 11.98 4.90 3.47
C GLY A 107 13.08 4.19 2.68
N ARG A 108 13.25 2.87 2.88
CA ARG A 108 14.20 2.05 2.10
C ARG A 108 13.84 2.01 0.61
N LEU A 109 12.57 1.79 0.30
CA LEU A 109 12.08 1.76 -1.08
C LEU A 109 12.22 3.12 -1.76
N HIS A 110 11.93 4.22 -1.06
CA HIS A 110 12.08 5.58 -1.58
C HIS A 110 13.55 5.96 -1.80
N ALA A 111 14.46 5.46 -0.97
CA ALA A 111 15.89 5.63 -1.20
C ALA A 111 16.37 4.89 -2.47
N HIS A 112 15.76 3.72 -2.78
CA HIS A 112 16.05 2.94 -3.97
C HIS A 112 15.36 3.52 -5.24
N TRP A 113 14.10 3.96 -5.10
CA TRP A 113 13.31 4.63 -6.13
C TRP A 113 12.95 6.05 -5.67
N PRO A 114 13.76 7.06 -5.92
CA PRO A 114 13.52 8.43 -5.42
C PRO A 114 12.17 9.01 -5.80
N VAL A 115 11.63 8.58 -6.94
CA VAL A 115 10.26 8.89 -7.33
C VAL A 115 9.52 7.58 -7.60
N MET A 116 8.76 7.14 -6.59
CA MET A 116 7.92 5.95 -6.70
C MET A 116 6.44 6.34 -6.51
N GLY A 117 5.55 5.66 -7.23
CA GLY A 117 4.11 5.74 -6.98
C GLY A 117 3.76 4.92 -5.74
N LEU A 118 3.32 5.56 -4.67
CA LEU A 118 2.83 4.88 -3.48
C LEU A 118 1.35 5.19 -3.26
N GLY A 119 0.51 4.16 -3.38
CA GLY A 119 -0.92 4.25 -3.10
C GLY A 119 -1.31 3.54 -1.81
N ALA A 120 -2.45 3.92 -1.23
CA ALA A 120 -3.01 3.24 -0.07
C ALA A 120 -4.55 3.23 -0.05
N ASP A 121 -5.11 2.19 0.61
CA ASP A 121 -6.49 2.19 1.08
C ASP A 121 -6.52 2.58 2.56
N ILE A 122 -7.35 3.56 2.91
CA ILE A 122 -7.47 4.12 4.27
C ILE A 122 -8.95 4.16 4.66
N ILE A 123 -9.25 3.77 5.90
CA ILE A 123 -10.57 3.86 6.50
C ILE A 123 -10.53 4.89 7.64
N ALA A 124 -11.40 5.89 7.59
CA ALA A 124 -11.58 6.88 8.65
C ALA A 124 -12.93 6.71 9.34
N GLY A 125 -12.99 6.98 10.63
CA GLY A 125 -14.23 6.87 11.42
C GLY A 125 -14.58 5.45 11.82
N PHE A 126 -13.60 4.58 12.01
CA PHE A 126 -13.82 3.22 12.52
C PHE A 126 -14.43 3.25 13.93
N PRO A 127 -15.27 2.27 14.33
CA PRO A 127 -15.83 2.24 15.69
C PRO A 127 -14.77 2.36 16.78
N GLY A 128 -14.94 3.33 17.69
CA GLY A 128 -14.00 3.62 18.76
C GLY A 128 -12.77 4.45 18.39
N GLU A 129 -12.65 4.91 17.13
CA GLU A 129 -11.60 5.85 16.71
C GLU A 129 -11.78 7.19 17.44
N ARG A 130 -10.70 7.68 18.05
CA ARG A 130 -10.65 8.95 18.79
C ARG A 130 -9.96 10.02 17.96
N GLU A 131 -9.99 11.27 18.42
CA GLU A 131 -9.34 12.37 17.72
C GLU A 131 -7.81 12.21 17.69
N GLU A 132 -7.23 11.62 18.73
CA GLU A 132 -5.80 11.28 18.80
C GLU A 132 -5.40 10.27 17.72
N ASP A 133 -6.29 9.32 17.42
CA ASP A 133 -6.07 8.32 16.37
C ASP A 133 -6.11 8.97 14.97
N VAL A 134 -7.01 9.94 14.78
CA VAL A 134 -7.09 10.73 13.54
C VAL A 134 -5.83 11.59 13.38
N ALA A 135 -5.36 12.23 14.46
CA ALA A 135 -4.12 13.01 14.43
C ALA A 135 -2.93 12.12 14.03
N CYS A 136 -2.77 10.95 14.65
CA CYS A 136 -1.75 9.96 14.31
C CYS A 136 -1.82 9.56 12.81
N LEU A 137 -3.03 9.32 12.28
CA LEU A 137 -3.21 9.00 10.87
C LEU A 137 -2.82 10.16 9.96
N LEU A 138 -3.18 11.39 10.30
CA LEU A 138 -2.85 12.59 9.53
C LEU A 138 -1.34 12.84 9.49
N ASP A 139 -0.65 12.68 10.62
CA ASP A 139 0.80 12.84 10.70
C ASP A 139 1.51 11.78 9.86
N PHE A 140 1.07 10.51 9.98
CA PHE A 140 1.58 9.44 9.13
C PHE A 140 1.41 9.73 7.64
N VAL A 141 0.23 10.22 7.21
CA VAL A 141 -0.03 10.57 5.80
C VAL A 141 0.88 11.71 5.34
N ARG A 142 1.10 12.73 6.16
CA ARG A 142 1.96 13.86 5.82
C ARG A 142 3.43 13.48 5.69
N GLU A 143 3.90 12.55 6.51
CA GLU A 143 5.29 12.08 6.50
C GLU A 143 5.58 11.03 5.43
N THR A 144 4.55 10.33 4.94
CA THR A 144 4.70 9.26 3.95
C THR A 144 4.56 9.83 2.52
N PRO A 145 5.42 9.44 1.55
CA PRO A 145 5.41 9.98 0.19
C PRO A 145 4.28 9.38 -0.67
N PHE A 146 3.05 9.51 -0.22
CA PHE A 146 1.89 9.03 -0.99
C PHE A 146 1.71 9.82 -2.29
N SER A 147 1.52 9.11 -3.40
CA SER A 147 1.09 9.67 -4.68
C SER A 147 -0.43 9.72 -4.79
N TYR A 148 -1.14 8.84 -4.05
CA TYR A 148 -2.59 8.83 -3.93
C TYR A 148 -3.02 7.97 -2.72
N ALA A 149 -4.27 8.13 -2.28
CA ALA A 149 -4.93 7.14 -1.43
C ALA A 149 -6.44 7.13 -1.67
N HIS A 150 -7.03 5.96 -1.54
CA HIS A 150 -8.48 5.80 -1.47
C HIS A 150 -8.90 5.90 -0.01
N VAL A 151 -9.59 6.98 0.34
CA VAL A 151 -10.02 7.23 1.72
C VAL A 151 -11.52 7.01 1.84
N PHE A 152 -11.88 6.00 2.60
CA PHE A 152 -13.27 5.57 2.82
C PHE A 152 -13.73 5.98 4.22
N PRO A 153 -14.86 6.69 4.36
CA PRO A 153 -15.52 6.76 5.65
C PRO A 153 -16.00 5.34 6.00
N TYR A 154 -15.78 4.93 7.26
CA TYR A 154 -16.22 3.59 7.69
C TYR A 154 -17.70 3.35 7.39
N SER A 155 -17.97 2.25 6.71
CA SER A 155 -19.32 1.79 6.40
C SER A 155 -19.63 0.53 7.21
N ARG A 156 -20.68 0.60 8.04
CA ARG A 156 -21.18 -0.52 8.82
C ARG A 156 -21.67 -1.62 7.89
N ARG A 157 -21.22 -2.86 8.12
CA ARG A 157 -21.63 -4.01 7.33
C ARG A 157 -22.20 -5.08 8.25
N PRO A 158 -23.49 -5.42 8.11
CA PRO A 158 -24.14 -6.45 8.93
C PRO A 158 -23.36 -7.77 8.89
N GLY A 159 -23.28 -8.43 10.04
CA GLY A 159 -22.63 -9.73 10.18
C GLY A 159 -21.11 -9.70 10.39
N THR A 160 -20.45 -8.55 10.25
CA THR A 160 -19.01 -8.41 10.58
C THR A 160 -18.77 -8.23 12.07
N ALA A 161 -17.55 -8.51 12.55
CA ALA A 161 -17.19 -8.25 13.94
C ALA A 161 -17.36 -6.77 14.29
N ALA A 162 -16.94 -5.87 13.39
CA ALA A 162 -17.02 -4.43 13.58
C ALA A 162 -18.47 -3.91 13.65
N ASP A 163 -19.42 -4.62 13.09
CA ASP A 163 -20.86 -4.29 13.21
C ASP A 163 -21.35 -4.30 14.67
N ARG A 164 -20.75 -5.15 15.50
CA ARG A 164 -21.09 -5.36 16.89
C ARG A 164 -20.25 -4.55 17.88
N PHE A 165 -19.28 -3.77 17.38
CA PHE A 165 -18.44 -2.96 18.25
C PHE A 165 -19.21 -1.76 18.80
N ASP A 166 -18.87 -1.38 20.04
CA ASP A 166 -19.28 -0.10 20.60
C ASP A 166 -18.52 1.07 19.96
N GLY A 167 -19.04 2.28 20.13
CA GLY A 167 -18.37 3.49 19.67
C GLY A 167 -18.53 3.79 18.20
N HIS A 168 -19.63 3.36 17.56
CA HIS A 168 -19.99 3.79 16.22
C HIS A 168 -20.16 5.31 16.18
N LEU A 169 -19.47 5.95 15.26
CA LEU A 169 -19.53 7.39 15.05
C LEU A 169 -20.70 7.81 14.15
N PRO A 170 -21.27 9.02 14.36
CA PRO A 170 -22.23 9.59 13.43
C PRO A 170 -21.64 9.70 12.01
N GLN A 171 -22.49 9.59 11.00
CA GLN A 171 -22.07 9.63 9.59
C GLN A 171 -21.34 10.93 9.22
N GLN A 172 -21.80 12.04 9.77
CA GLN A 172 -21.17 13.35 9.57
C GLN A 172 -19.71 13.37 10.08
N VAL A 173 -19.45 12.82 11.27
CA VAL A 173 -18.10 12.74 11.84
C VAL A 173 -17.18 11.87 10.97
N LYS A 174 -17.69 10.72 10.49
CA LYS A 174 -16.91 9.85 9.60
C LYS A 174 -16.55 10.55 8.29
N GLN A 175 -17.49 11.29 7.71
CA GLN A 175 -17.26 12.06 6.48
C GLN A 175 -16.26 13.20 6.69
N GLU A 176 -16.37 13.92 7.80
CA GLU A 176 -15.44 14.99 8.17
C GLU A 176 -14.02 14.46 8.34
N ARG A 177 -13.83 13.37 9.09
CA ARG A 177 -12.52 12.73 9.28
C ARG A 177 -11.93 12.25 7.94
N ALA A 178 -12.75 11.59 7.12
CA ALA A 178 -12.32 11.16 5.80
C ALA A 178 -11.94 12.37 4.90
N ALA A 179 -12.64 13.50 5.01
CA ALA A 179 -12.30 14.71 4.26
C ALA A 179 -10.94 15.30 4.70
N ARG A 180 -10.67 15.33 6.01
CA ARG A 180 -9.36 15.76 6.55
C ARG A 180 -8.21 14.89 6.03
N VAL A 181 -8.39 13.57 6.02
CA VAL A 181 -7.38 12.64 5.50
C VAL A 181 -7.19 12.82 3.99
N ARG A 182 -8.28 12.99 3.21
CA ARG A 182 -8.18 13.27 1.77
C ARG A 182 -7.42 14.56 1.48
N ALA A 183 -7.61 15.61 2.27
CA ALA A 183 -6.88 16.86 2.12
C ALA A 183 -5.37 16.66 2.31
N ALA A 184 -4.96 15.92 3.36
CA ALA A 184 -3.56 15.59 3.60
C ALA A 184 -2.96 14.73 2.47
N VAL A 185 -3.72 13.77 1.93
CA VAL A 185 -3.31 12.96 0.75
C VAL A 185 -3.13 13.85 -0.48
N GLU A 186 -4.02 14.82 -0.69
CA GLU A 186 -3.92 15.74 -1.83
C GLU A 186 -2.65 16.60 -1.78
N GLU A 187 -2.25 17.08 -0.60
CA GLU A 187 -0.97 17.78 -0.41
C GLU A 187 0.21 16.89 -0.81
N ARG A 188 0.20 15.61 -0.43
CA ARG A 188 1.24 14.64 -0.81
C ARG A 188 1.24 14.34 -2.31
N ARG A 189 0.06 14.23 -2.91
CA ARG A 189 -0.09 14.04 -4.37
C ARG A 189 0.50 15.20 -5.16
N GLN A 190 0.28 16.43 -4.72
CA GLN A 190 0.88 17.61 -5.34
C GLN A 190 2.41 17.57 -5.27
N ALA A 191 2.98 17.21 -4.12
CA ALA A 191 4.42 17.05 -3.96
C ALA A 191 4.99 15.95 -4.87
N PHE A 192 4.28 14.82 -5.01
CA PHE A 192 4.65 13.75 -5.94
C PHE A 192 4.66 14.25 -7.40
N TRP A 193 3.65 14.98 -7.85
CA TRP A 193 3.62 15.54 -9.21
C TRP A 193 4.75 16.51 -9.47
N GLN A 194 5.09 17.36 -8.51
CA GLN A 194 6.23 18.27 -8.65
C GLN A 194 7.54 17.48 -8.79
N ALA A 195 7.73 16.43 -8.02
CA ALA A 195 8.89 15.55 -8.16
C ALA A 195 8.94 14.86 -9.54
N GLN A 196 7.78 14.41 -10.06
CA GLN A 196 7.69 13.83 -11.42
C GLN A 196 8.10 14.82 -12.51
N LEU A 197 7.65 16.08 -12.41
CA LEU A 197 7.99 17.11 -13.39
C LEU A 197 9.47 17.45 -13.42
N ALA A 198 10.20 17.21 -12.35
CA ALA A 198 11.64 17.42 -12.27
C ALA A 198 12.47 16.30 -12.92
N LEU A 199 11.84 15.17 -13.29
CA LEU A 199 12.53 14.05 -13.94
C LEU A 199 12.69 14.29 -15.44
N PRO A 200 13.83 13.83 -16.04
CA PRO A 200 14.05 13.93 -17.50
C PRO A 200 13.09 13.04 -18.32
N ARG A 201 12.43 12.07 -17.66
CA ARG A 201 11.38 11.22 -18.25
C ARG A 201 10.28 11.01 -17.21
N MET A 202 9.02 11.21 -17.61
CA MET A 202 7.88 10.91 -16.76
C MET A 202 7.80 9.40 -16.54
N LEU A 203 7.74 8.99 -15.26
CA LEU A 203 7.30 7.66 -14.89
C LEU A 203 5.77 7.67 -14.95
N LEU A 204 5.18 6.94 -15.89
CA LEU A 204 3.74 6.70 -15.90
C LEU A 204 3.42 5.76 -14.74
N ALA A 205 2.72 6.28 -13.73
CA ALA A 205 2.19 5.50 -12.62
C ALA A 205 0.90 4.80 -13.03
#